data_916ea19590a189d1c6afc71f0432b277
#
_entry.id   916ea19590a189d1c6afc71f0432b277
#
_cell.length_a   1.000
_cell.length_b   1.000
_cell.length_c   1.000
_cell.angle_alpha   90.00
_cell.angle_beta   90.00
_cell.angle_gamma   90.00
#
_symmetry.space_group_name_H-M   'P 1'
#
loop_
_entity.id
_entity.type
_entity.pdbx_description
1 polymer ?
#
loop_
_entity_poly.entity_id
_entity_poly.type
_entity_poly.pdbx_seq_one_letter_code
_entity_poly.pdbx_strand_id
1 'polypeptide(L)'
;HAPADNISTAVVAVNPADERYRALIGRQVRLPVVDRTIPIVGDVAIDATFGTGAVKVTPAHDPTDFEIGKRHNLPSVDVMTPEARMSLAAPDRFQGLDRFEARRRVVAEFEAAGLLEKVENHRHAVGHCYRCETVVEPRLSEQWFVRMAPLAEPALAAYRSGQLRFVPERRGDEYAQWMENIRDWCISRQLWW
;
A
#
# COMPACT_ATOMS: atom_id res chain seq x y z
N HIS A 1 7.26 -6.51 5.41
CA HIS A 1 7.64 -5.34 4.62
C HIS A 1 9.14 -5.30 4.42
N ALA A 2 9.58 -4.94 3.22
CA ALA A 2 11.00 -4.86 2.92
C ALA A 2 11.64 -3.66 3.64
N PRO A 3 12.80 -3.78 4.32
CA PRO A 3 13.47 -2.63 4.96
C PRO A 3 13.75 -1.46 4.03
N ALA A 4 13.91 -1.71 2.73
CA ALA A 4 14.09 -0.67 1.72
C ALA A 4 12.84 0.25 1.61
N ASP A 5 11.64 -0.22 1.95
CA ASP A 5 10.41 0.57 1.92
C ASP A 5 10.41 1.68 2.98
N ASN A 6 11.22 1.57 4.03
CA ASN A 6 11.35 2.63 5.02
C ASN A 6 11.86 3.95 4.40
N ILE A 7 12.60 3.87 3.30
CA ILE A 7 13.09 5.06 2.57
C ILE A 7 11.93 5.85 1.95
N SER A 8 10.87 5.17 1.51
CA SER A 8 9.68 5.79 0.88
C SER A 8 8.59 6.21 1.86
N THR A 9 8.77 5.98 3.17
CA THR A 9 7.76 6.27 4.19
C THR A 9 7.30 7.73 4.12
N ALA A 10 6.01 7.95 3.90
CA ALA A 10 5.41 9.28 3.82
C ALA A 10 4.94 9.81 5.18
N VAL A 11 4.38 8.92 6.02
CA VAL A 11 3.88 9.25 7.35
C VAL A 11 4.00 8.04 8.28
N VAL A 12 3.82 8.28 9.58
CA VAL A 12 3.44 7.25 10.55
C VAL A 12 1.94 7.37 10.80
N ALA A 13 1.18 6.29 10.61
CA ALA A 13 -0.25 6.25 10.89
C ALA A 13 -0.52 5.49 12.20
N VAL A 14 -1.46 6.00 13.00
CA VAL A 14 -1.90 5.40 14.27
C VAL A 14 -3.42 5.43 14.34
N ASN A 15 -4.02 4.54 15.12
CA ASN A 15 -5.46 4.59 15.34
C ASN A 15 -5.80 5.77 16.26
N PRO A 16 -6.74 6.67 15.90
CA PRO A 16 -7.13 7.79 16.75
C PRO A 16 -7.73 7.38 18.10
N ALA A 17 -8.25 6.15 18.22
CA ALA A 17 -8.76 5.60 19.46
C ALA A 17 -7.66 5.02 20.37
N ASP A 18 -6.42 4.88 19.86
CA ASP A 18 -5.30 4.39 20.65
C ASP A 18 -4.75 5.51 21.55
N GLU A 19 -5.00 5.40 22.83
CA GLU A 19 -4.59 6.40 23.81
C GLU A 19 -3.07 6.59 23.91
N ARG A 20 -2.28 5.56 23.58
CA ARG A 20 -0.81 5.61 23.59
C ARG A 20 -0.26 6.65 22.62
N TYR A 21 -0.93 6.85 21.48
CA TYR A 21 -0.44 7.66 20.38
C TYR A 21 -1.31 8.87 20.04
N ARG A 22 -2.52 8.97 20.60
CA ARG A 22 -3.47 10.06 20.32
C ARG A 22 -2.83 11.45 20.45
N ALA A 23 -2.02 11.68 21.48
CA ALA A 23 -1.35 12.96 21.72
C ALA A 23 -0.22 13.27 20.72
N LEU A 24 0.17 12.31 19.90
CA LEU A 24 1.21 12.45 18.88
C LEU A 24 0.65 12.79 17.49
N ILE A 25 -0.66 12.61 17.28
CA ILE A 25 -1.30 12.93 15.99
C ILE A 25 -1.09 14.43 15.69
N GLY A 26 -0.66 14.73 14.48
CA GLY A 26 -0.31 16.08 14.03
C GLY A 26 1.13 16.51 14.36
N ARG A 27 1.85 15.73 15.16
CA ARG A 27 3.28 15.98 15.41
C ARG A 27 4.14 15.44 14.26
N GLN A 28 5.41 15.83 14.29
CA GLN A 28 6.44 15.39 13.35
C GLN A 28 7.36 14.38 14.02
N VAL A 29 7.83 13.40 13.24
CA VAL A 29 8.82 12.42 13.66
C VAL A 29 9.95 12.36 12.61
N ARG A 30 11.19 12.23 13.08
CA ARG A 30 12.34 12.06 12.21
C ARG A 30 12.41 10.62 11.70
N LEU A 31 12.43 10.45 10.39
CA LEU A 31 12.62 9.15 9.75
C LEU A 31 14.11 8.81 9.77
N PRO A 32 14.54 7.76 10.48
CA PRO A 32 15.94 7.35 10.51
C PRO A 32 16.45 6.97 9.11
N VAL A 33 17.78 6.98 8.93
CA VAL A 33 18.48 6.61 7.68
C VAL A 33 18.28 7.62 6.55
N VAL A 34 17.10 8.23 6.41
CA VAL A 34 16.76 9.19 5.32
C VAL A 34 16.96 10.65 5.76
N ASP A 35 17.02 10.87 7.07
CA ASP A 35 17.10 12.19 7.71
C ASP A 35 16.00 13.16 7.26
N ARG A 36 14.79 12.62 7.12
CA ARG A 36 13.59 13.37 6.74
C ARG A 36 12.60 13.38 7.89
N THR A 37 11.92 14.50 8.06
CA THR A 37 10.80 14.62 9.01
C THR A 37 9.49 14.29 8.31
N ILE A 38 8.66 13.46 8.95
CA ILE A 38 7.36 13.02 8.45
C ILE A 38 6.29 13.23 9.52
N PRO A 39 5.03 13.51 9.14
CA PRO A 39 3.95 13.69 10.11
C PRO A 39 3.45 12.36 10.69
N ILE A 40 2.78 12.46 11.84
CA ILE A 40 1.98 11.39 12.44
C ILE A 40 0.52 11.70 12.16
N VAL A 41 -0.20 10.76 11.53
CA VAL A 41 -1.63 10.91 11.18
C VAL A 41 -2.50 9.90 11.91
N GLY A 42 -3.74 10.28 12.17
CA GLY A 42 -4.75 9.36 12.73
C GLY A 42 -5.54 8.70 11.59
N ASP A 43 -5.56 7.36 11.52
CA ASP A 43 -6.39 6.63 10.55
C ASP A 43 -7.07 5.44 11.24
N VAL A 44 -8.39 5.35 11.11
CA VAL A 44 -9.20 4.29 11.74
C VAL A 44 -8.97 2.90 11.16
N ALA A 45 -8.36 2.80 9.97
CA ALA A 45 -7.98 1.54 9.36
C ALA A 45 -6.78 0.87 10.05
N ILE A 46 -6.08 1.59 10.94
CA ILE A 46 -4.94 1.04 11.69
C ILE A 46 -5.45 0.17 12.84
N ASP A 47 -5.01 -1.08 12.87
CA ASP A 47 -5.25 -1.99 13.99
C ASP A 47 -4.28 -1.67 15.14
N ALA A 48 -4.81 -1.09 16.21
CA ALA A 48 -4.04 -0.73 17.40
C ALA A 48 -3.47 -1.94 18.15
N THR A 49 -3.97 -3.14 17.90
CA THR A 49 -3.54 -4.39 18.55
C THR A 49 -2.45 -5.13 17.78
N PHE A 50 -2.22 -4.76 16.52
CA PHE A 50 -1.22 -5.40 15.69
C PHE A 50 0.16 -4.74 15.86
N GLY A 51 1.15 -5.52 16.24
CA GLY A 51 2.52 -5.05 16.47
C GLY A 51 2.58 -3.95 17.53
N THR A 52 3.14 -2.80 17.17
CA THR A 52 3.19 -1.62 18.05
C THR A 52 1.92 -0.77 18.01
N GLY A 53 1.03 -0.98 17.04
CA GLY A 53 -0.11 -0.09 16.76
C GLY A 53 0.27 1.18 15.97
N ALA A 54 1.56 1.39 15.67
CA ALA A 54 2.05 2.46 14.82
C ALA A 54 2.59 1.87 13.51
N VAL A 55 2.08 2.34 12.38
CA VAL A 55 2.38 1.79 11.06
C VAL A 55 3.06 2.84 10.20
N LYS A 56 4.18 2.48 9.57
CA LYS A 56 4.75 3.29 8.49
C LYS A 56 3.88 3.17 7.25
N VAL A 57 3.65 4.25 6.54
CA VAL A 57 2.82 4.29 5.33
C VAL A 57 3.66 4.65 4.13
N THR A 58 3.64 3.79 3.12
CA THR A 58 4.43 3.88 1.88
C THR A 58 3.51 3.81 0.65
N PRO A 59 2.81 4.89 0.29
CA PRO A 59 1.74 4.85 -0.72
C PRO A 59 2.17 4.37 -2.10
N ALA A 60 3.45 4.50 -2.44
CA ALA A 60 3.98 4.07 -3.74
C ALA A 60 4.19 2.55 -3.85
N HIS A 61 4.27 1.81 -2.72
CA HIS A 61 4.75 0.44 -2.68
C HIS A 61 3.83 -0.55 -1.94
N ASP A 62 2.68 -0.11 -1.48
CA ASP A 62 1.68 -0.97 -0.83
C ASP A 62 0.26 -0.49 -1.18
N PRO A 63 -0.64 -1.39 -1.63
CA PRO A 63 -2.00 -1.02 -2.00
C PRO A 63 -2.84 -0.48 -0.84
N THR A 64 -2.66 -1.00 0.38
CA THR A 64 -3.37 -0.52 1.57
C THR A 64 -2.88 0.87 1.96
N ASP A 65 -1.55 1.07 1.93
CA ASP A 65 -0.92 2.35 2.19
C ASP A 65 -1.30 3.40 1.14
N PHE A 66 -1.51 2.97 -0.12
CA PHE A 66 -2.00 3.85 -1.19
C PHE A 66 -3.39 4.43 -0.85
N GLU A 67 -4.31 3.61 -0.33
CA GLU A 67 -5.64 4.09 0.08
C GLU A 67 -5.56 5.03 1.30
N ILE A 68 -4.67 4.76 2.25
CA ILE A 68 -4.36 5.70 3.35
C ILE A 68 -3.78 7.00 2.77
N GLY A 69 -2.85 6.88 1.82
CA GLY A 69 -2.26 8.01 1.12
C GLY A 69 -3.29 8.92 0.46
N LYS A 70 -4.28 8.33 -0.22
CA LYS A 70 -5.39 9.09 -0.83
C LYS A 70 -6.24 9.82 0.20
N ARG A 71 -6.62 9.16 1.31
CA ARG A 71 -7.44 9.78 2.36
C ARG A 71 -6.76 10.97 3.02
N HIS A 72 -5.45 10.91 3.20
CA HIS A 72 -4.66 11.95 3.85
C HIS A 72 -3.89 12.86 2.89
N ASN A 73 -4.12 12.72 1.57
CA ASN A 73 -3.41 13.49 0.53
C ASN A 73 -1.88 13.44 0.68
N LEU A 74 -1.34 12.24 0.91
CA LEU A 74 0.07 12.03 1.15
C LEU A 74 0.88 11.95 -0.15
N PRO A 75 2.15 12.38 -0.14
CA PRO A 75 3.02 12.18 -1.28
C PRO A 75 3.31 10.70 -1.51
N SER A 76 3.32 10.29 -2.78
CA SER A 76 3.76 8.97 -3.21
C SER A 76 5.22 9.06 -3.66
N VAL A 77 6.13 8.57 -2.83
CA VAL A 77 7.58 8.59 -3.13
C VAL A 77 7.97 7.22 -3.70
N ASP A 78 8.14 7.15 -5.02
CA ASP A 78 8.58 5.92 -5.71
C ASP A 78 10.10 5.82 -5.65
N VAL A 79 10.60 4.95 -4.78
CA VAL A 79 12.04 4.73 -4.56
C VAL A 79 12.60 3.57 -5.38
N MET A 80 11.82 3.03 -6.33
CA MET A 80 12.23 1.87 -7.11
C MET A 80 12.05 2.10 -8.62
N THR A 81 13.03 1.70 -9.41
CA THR A 81 12.93 1.71 -10.88
C THR A 81 12.16 0.47 -11.39
N PRO A 82 11.74 0.46 -12.68
CA PRO A 82 11.13 -0.73 -13.28
C PRO A 82 11.99 -1.99 -13.18
N GLU A 83 13.32 -1.83 -13.14
CA GLU A 83 14.29 -2.92 -13.03
C GLU A 83 14.55 -3.34 -11.57
N ALA A 84 13.72 -2.89 -10.64
CA ALA A 84 13.81 -3.17 -9.21
C ALA A 84 15.15 -2.73 -8.57
N ARG A 85 15.68 -1.60 -9.06
CA ARG A 85 16.80 -0.88 -8.46
C ARG A 85 16.32 0.36 -7.74
N MET A 86 17.08 0.81 -6.76
CA MET A 86 16.75 2.04 -6.05
C MET A 86 16.82 3.24 -6.99
N SER A 87 15.75 4.06 -6.99
CA SER A 87 15.61 5.22 -7.86
C SER A 87 16.36 6.45 -7.34
N LEU A 88 16.37 7.53 -8.12
CA LEU A 88 16.93 8.84 -7.70
C LEU A 88 16.14 9.49 -6.55
N ALA A 89 14.96 9.01 -6.22
CA ALA A 89 14.22 9.46 -5.04
C ALA A 89 14.74 8.87 -3.72
N ALA A 90 15.61 7.84 -3.80
CA ALA A 90 16.31 7.31 -2.65
C ALA A 90 17.54 8.21 -2.32
N PRO A 91 18.03 8.19 -1.06
CA PRO A 91 19.29 8.84 -0.72
C PRO A 91 20.44 8.34 -1.61
N ASP A 92 21.37 9.24 -1.98
CA ASP A 92 22.44 8.99 -2.97
C ASP A 92 23.18 7.67 -2.74
N ARG A 93 23.46 7.32 -1.50
CA ARG A 93 24.20 6.10 -1.14
C ARG A 93 23.42 4.79 -1.40
N PHE A 94 22.12 4.89 -1.69
CA PHE A 94 21.29 3.74 -2.07
C PHE A 94 20.95 3.73 -3.56
N GLN A 95 21.07 4.84 -4.28
CA GLN A 95 20.68 4.95 -5.68
C GLN A 95 21.40 3.90 -6.55
N GLY A 96 20.66 3.32 -7.48
CA GLY A 96 21.15 2.30 -8.40
C GLY A 96 21.42 0.92 -7.77
N LEU A 97 21.34 0.77 -6.46
CA LEU A 97 21.50 -0.53 -5.81
C LEU A 97 20.36 -1.47 -6.17
N ASP A 98 20.67 -2.76 -6.28
CA ASP A 98 19.65 -3.80 -6.27
C ASP A 98 18.83 -3.75 -4.96
N ARG A 99 17.52 -4.02 -5.04
CA ARG A 99 16.60 -3.94 -3.89
C ARG A 99 17.02 -4.79 -2.69
N PHE A 100 17.60 -5.97 -2.92
CA PHE A 100 18.06 -6.85 -1.84
C PHE A 100 19.35 -6.33 -1.20
N GLU A 101 20.22 -5.73 -1.99
CA GLU A 101 21.41 -5.05 -1.47
C GLU A 101 21.03 -3.81 -0.67
N ALA A 102 20.11 -2.98 -1.18
CA ALA A 102 19.58 -1.85 -0.45
C ALA A 102 18.97 -2.26 0.89
N ARG A 103 18.21 -3.36 0.93
CA ARG A 103 17.65 -3.94 2.16
C ARG A 103 18.74 -4.26 3.19
N ARG A 104 19.80 -4.95 2.77
CA ARG A 104 20.91 -5.29 3.68
C ARG A 104 21.58 -4.04 4.25
N ARG A 105 21.82 -3.03 3.41
CA ARG A 105 22.46 -1.76 3.84
C ARG A 105 21.58 -0.96 4.79
N VAL A 106 20.28 -0.88 4.54
CA VAL A 106 19.34 -0.21 5.44
C VAL A 106 19.35 -0.87 6.81
N VAL A 107 19.30 -2.20 6.89
CA VAL A 107 19.38 -2.93 8.17
C VAL A 107 20.69 -2.63 8.89
N ALA A 108 21.82 -2.66 8.19
CA ALA A 108 23.13 -2.34 8.78
C ALA A 108 23.21 -0.89 9.28
N GLU A 109 22.59 0.08 8.60
CA GLU A 109 22.54 1.47 9.07
C GLU A 109 21.66 1.62 10.33
N PHE A 110 20.53 0.88 10.41
CA PHE A 110 19.72 0.84 11.64
C PHE A 110 20.50 0.24 12.82
N GLU A 111 21.27 -0.82 12.57
CA GLU A 111 22.12 -1.45 13.57
C GLU A 111 23.22 -0.49 14.04
N ALA A 112 23.93 0.14 13.11
CA ALA A 112 24.99 1.10 13.42
C ALA A 112 24.47 2.33 14.18
N ALA A 113 23.21 2.73 13.94
CA ALA A 113 22.55 3.81 14.67
C ALA A 113 21.98 3.39 16.04
N GLY A 114 22.08 2.12 16.42
CA GLY A 114 21.48 1.59 17.65
C GLY A 114 19.95 1.58 17.65
N LEU A 115 19.35 1.55 16.44
CA LEU A 115 17.89 1.60 16.26
C LEU A 115 17.30 0.24 15.84
N LEU A 116 18.12 -0.77 15.65
CA LEU A 116 17.68 -2.12 15.34
C LEU A 116 17.41 -2.87 16.64
N GLU A 117 16.15 -3.13 16.96
CA GLU A 117 15.77 -3.88 18.15
C GLU A 117 16.03 -5.39 17.97
N LYS A 118 15.51 -5.94 16.87
CA LYS A 118 15.67 -7.37 16.54
C LYS A 118 15.38 -7.66 15.07
N VAL A 119 15.89 -8.80 14.61
CA VAL A 119 15.52 -9.40 13.32
C VAL A 119 14.86 -10.75 13.60
N GLU A 120 13.65 -10.93 13.13
CA GLU A 120 12.89 -12.17 13.30
C GLU A 120 12.49 -12.78 11.96
N ASN A 121 12.44 -14.11 11.93
CA ASN A 121 11.86 -14.81 10.79
C ASN A 121 10.35 -14.60 10.78
N HIS A 122 9.83 -13.99 9.72
CA HIS A 122 8.42 -13.75 9.53
C HIS A 122 7.90 -14.52 8.32
N ARG A 123 6.92 -15.40 8.55
CA ARG A 123 6.27 -16.16 7.47
C ARG A 123 5.12 -15.36 6.89
N HIS A 124 5.21 -15.01 5.62
CA HIS A 124 4.18 -14.30 4.88
C HIS A 124 4.16 -14.73 3.42
N ALA A 125 3.06 -14.46 2.71
CA ALA A 125 2.96 -14.69 1.28
C ALA A 125 3.72 -13.61 0.51
N VAL A 126 4.56 -14.02 -0.43
CA VAL A 126 5.29 -13.13 -1.34
C VAL A 126 4.78 -13.36 -2.76
N GLY A 127 4.40 -12.27 -3.45
CA GLY A 127 3.98 -12.34 -4.83
C GLY A 127 5.14 -12.69 -5.77
N HIS A 128 4.91 -13.63 -6.67
CA HIS A 128 5.86 -14.03 -7.69
C HIS A 128 5.24 -13.89 -9.09
N CYS A 129 6.07 -13.56 -10.07
CA CYS A 129 5.67 -13.59 -11.46
C CYS A 129 5.41 -15.06 -11.89
N TYR A 130 4.21 -15.33 -12.41
CA TYR A 130 3.84 -16.69 -12.82
C TYR A 130 4.65 -17.23 -14.02
N ARG A 131 5.40 -16.38 -14.71
CA ARG A 131 6.24 -16.79 -15.87
C ARG A 131 7.69 -17.06 -15.50
N CYS A 132 8.29 -16.24 -14.64
CA CYS A 132 9.72 -16.31 -14.34
C CYS A 132 10.02 -16.45 -12.85
N GLU A 133 8.99 -16.58 -12.01
CA GLU A 133 9.08 -16.74 -10.55
C GLU A 133 9.83 -15.60 -9.82
N THR A 134 10.15 -14.52 -10.52
CA THR A 134 10.76 -13.34 -9.89
C THR A 134 9.80 -12.73 -8.88
N VAL A 135 10.30 -12.37 -7.72
CA VAL A 135 9.54 -11.64 -6.69
C VAL A 135 9.00 -10.33 -7.26
N VAL A 136 7.70 -10.10 -7.11
CA VAL A 136 7.02 -8.89 -7.56
C VAL A 136 7.06 -7.84 -6.46
N GLU A 137 7.46 -6.63 -6.83
CA GLU A 137 7.38 -5.47 -5.95
C GLU A 137 6.22 -4.57 -6.40
N PRO A 138 5.29 -4.19 -5.49
CA PRO A 138 4.25 -3.23 -5.83
C PRO A 138 4.86 -1.88 -6.22
N ARG A 139 4.35 -1.31 -7.31
CA ARG A 139 4.80 -0.03 -7.85
C ARG A 139 3.64 0.67 -8.53
N LEU A 140 3.55 1.98 -8.37
CA LEU A 140 2.56 2.79 -9.08
C LEU A 140 2.94 2.90 -10.56
N SER A 141 1.94 2.77 -11.43
CA SER A 141 2.07 3.02 -12.86
C SER A 141 0.76 3.56 -13.42
N GLU A 142 0.85 4.37 -14.46
CA GLU A 142 -0.33 4.84 -15.16
C GLU A 142 -1.00 3.67 -15.90
N GLN A 143 -2.31 3.51 -15.67
CA GLN A 143 -3.11 2.44 -16.24
C GLN A 143 -4.44 2.98 -16.73
N TRP A 144 -5.02 2.32 -17.74
CA TRP A 144 -6.36 2.60 -18.17
C TRP A 144 -7.38 1.90 -17.28
N PHE A 145 -8.33 2.68 -16.76
CA PHE A 145 -9.42 2.16 -15.95
C PHE A 145 -10.77 2.52 -16.56
N VAL A 146 -11.70 1.57 -16.50
CA VAL A 146 -13.12 1.83 -16.71
C VAL A 146 -13.73 2.18 -15.35
N ARG A 147 -14.36 3.36 -15.26
CA ARG A 147 -15.11 3.75 -14.06
C ARG A 147 -16.39 2.92 -14.00
N MET A 148 -16.46 2.00 -13.04
CA MET A 148 -17.52 1.00 -12.97
C MET A 148 -18.79 1.49 -12.28
N ALA A 149 -18.70 2.38 -11.30
CA ALA A 149 -19.88 2.86 -10.56
C ALA A 149 -21.01 3.41 -11.45
N PRO A 150 -20.75 4.32 -12.43
CA PRO A 150 -21.80 4.83 -13.32
C PRO A 150 -22.43 3.75 -14.22
N LEU A 151 -21.76 2.63 -14.45
CA LEU A 151 -22.27 1.49 -15.21
C LEU A 151 -23.09 0.53 -14.33
N ALA A 152 -22.70 0.39 -13.08
CA ALA A 152 -23.40 -0.47 -12.12
C ALA A 152 -24.71 0.13 -11.62
N GLU A 153 -24.80 1.45 -11.45
CA GLU A 153 -26.01 2.13 -10.99
C GLU A 153 -27.28 1.80 -11.79
N PRO A 154 -27.33 1.94 -13.13
CA PRO A 154 -28.53 1.62 -13.90
C PRO A 154 -28.82 0.11 -13.87
N ALA A 155 -27.82 -0.75 -13.80
CA ALA A 155 -27.98 -2.19 -13.70
C ALA A 155 -28.59 -2.60 -12.36
N LEU A 156 -28.16 -1.98 -11.25
CA LEU A 156 -28.79 -2.15 -9.93
C LEU A 156 -30.24 -1.62 -9.90
N ALA A 157 -30.49 -0.48 -10.53
CA ALA A 157 -31.83 0.09 -10.62
C ALA A 157 -32.78 -0.85 -11.37
N ALA A 158 -32.34 -1.47 -12.47
CA ALA A 158 -33.14 -2.45 -13.21
C ALA A 158 -33.46 -3.69 -12.37
N TYR A 159 -32.51 -4.16 -11.56
CA TYR A 159 -32.78 -5.27 -10.64
C TYR A 159 -33.77 -4.88 -9.53
N ARG A 160 -33.53 -3.74 -8.87
CA ARG A 160 -34.40 -3.28 -7.77
C ARG A 160 -35.82 -2.95 -8.19
N SER A 161 -36.01 -2.50 -9.44
CA SER A 161 -37.33 -2.25 -10.01
C SER A 161 -38.03 -3.51 -10.54
N GLY A 162 -37.38 -4.67 -10.51
CA GLY A 162 -37.90 -5.93 -11.03
C GLY A 162 -37.88 -6.07 -12.55
N GLN A 163 -37.25 -5.14 -13.28
CA GLN A 163 -37.00 -5.26 -14.72
C GLN A 163 -36.00 -6.37 -15.03
N LEU A 164 -35.00 -6.57 -14.15
CA LEU A 164 -34.08 -7.69 -14.18
C LEU A 164 -34.43 -8.68 -13.06
N ARG A 165 -34.63 -9.94 -13.42
CA ARG A 165 -34.96 -11.03 -12.46
C ARG A 165 -33.96 -12.16 -12.60
N PHE A 166 -33.67 -12.82 -11.48
CA PHE A 166 -32.76 -13.96 -11.43
C PHE A 166 -33.55 -15.25 -11.10
N VAL A 167 -33.14 -16.37 -11.71
CA VAL A 167 -33.64 -17.69 -11.41
C VAL A 167 -32.43 -18.58 -11.08
N PRO A 168 -32.33 -19.09 -9.84
CA PRO A 168 -33.17 -18.84 -8.67
C PRO A 168 -32.97 -17.39 -8.12
N GLU A 169 -34.00 -16.90 -7.41
CA GLU A 169 -34.09 -15.52 -6.92
C GLU A 169 -32.87 -15.09 -6.04
N ARG A 170 -32.35 -16.02 -5.24
CA ARG A 170 -31.18 -15.81 -4.38
C ARG A 170 -29.94 -15.25 -5.13
N ARG A 171 -29.84 -15.46 -6.44
CA ARG A 171 -28.75 -14.92 -7.27
C ARG A 171 -28.85 -13.40 -7.47
N GLY A 172 -30.02 -12.85 -7.26
CA GLY A 172 -30.22 -11.41 -7.30
C GLY A 172 -29.51 -10.68 -6.17
N ASP A 173 -29.50 -11.25 -4.96
CA ASP A 173 -28.81 -10.66 -3.81
C ASP A 173 -27.29 -10.72 -4.02
N GLU A 174 -26.77 -11.82 -4.53
CA GLU A 174 -25.34 -11.95 -4.89
C GLU A 174 -24.94 -10.92 -5.95
N TYR A 175 -25.78 -10.72 -6.96
CA TYR A 175 -25.61 -9.73 -8.01
C TYR A 175 -25.60 -8.31 -7.45
N ALA A 176 -26.58 -7.96 -6.60
CA ALA A 176 -26.67 -6.66 -5.99
C ALA A 176 -25.43 -6.36 -5.14
N GLN A 177 -25.04 -7.30 -4.29
CA GLN A 177 -23.83 -7.17 -3.46
C GLN A 177 -22.56 -6.99 -4.29
N TRP A 178 -22.43 -7.71 -5.40
CA TRP A 178 -21.32 -7.53 -6.33
C TRP A 178 -21.32 -6.10 -6.93
N MET A 179 -22.45 -5.64 -7.48
CA MET A 179 -22.56 -4.36 -8.16
C MET A 179 -22.39 -3.16 -7.22
N GLU A 180 -22.84 -3.28 -5.96
CA GLU A 180 -22.67 -2.25 -4.93
C GLU A 180 -21.22 -2.06 -4.51
N ASN A 181 -20.42 -3.12 -4.58
CA ASN A 181 -19.01 -3.13 -4.17
C ASN A 181 -18.04 -3.18 -5.35
N ILE A 182 -18.53 -2.94 -6.58
CA ILE A 182 -17.70 -3.05 -7.77
C ILE A 182 -16.64 -1.96 -7.78
N ARG A 183 -15.39 -2.36 -8.04
CA ARG A 183 -14.26 -1.45 -8.17
C ARG A 183 -14.03 -1.08 -9.62
N ASP A 184 -13.37 0.06 -9.86
CA ASP A 184 -12.95 0.45 -11.19
C ASP A 184 -12.08 -0.65 -11.83
N TRP A 185 -12.37 -0.96 -13.07
CA TRP A 185 -11.73 -2.07 -13.78
C TRP A 185 -10.50 -1.60 -14.56
N CYS A 186 -9.33 -2.07 -14.12
CA CYS A 186 -8.10 -1.88 -14.89
C CYS A 186 -8.16 -2.73 -16.16
N ILE A 187 -8.13 -2.08 -17.33
CA ILE A 187 -8.15 -2.73 -18.64
C ILE A 187 -6.78 -2.84 -19.29
N SER A 188 -5.77 -2.17 -18.73
CA SER A 188 -4.38 -2.28 -19.20
C SER A 188 -3.81 -3.68 -18.95
N ARG A 189 -2.97 -4.15 -19.88
CA ARG A 189 -2.18 -5.37 -19.75
C ARG A 189 -0.78 -5.09 -20.28
N GLN A 190 0.24 -5.42 -19.47
CA GLN A 190 1.66 -5.19 -19.79
C GLN A 190 2.32 -6.45 -20.35
N LEU A 191 1.74 -7.62 -20.10
CA LEU A 191 2.24 -8.88 -20.63
C LEU A 191 1.44 -9.27 -21.88
N TRP A 192 2.16 -9.47 -22.96
CA TRP A 192 1.62 -10.03 -24.21
C TRP A 192 1.72 -11.57 -24.14
N TRP A 193 0.68 -12.23 -24.55
CA TRP A 193 0.62 -13.71 -24.67
C TRP A 193 0.85 -14.18 -26.08
#